data_b7bec24b5a69859129efbdd27a4bce48
#
_entry.id   b7bec24b5a69859129efbdd27a4bce48
#
_cell.length_a   1.000
_cell.length_b   1.000
_cell.length_c   1.000
_cell.angle_alpha   90.00
_cell.angle_beta   90.00
_cell.angle_gamma   90.00
#
_symmetry.space_group_name_H-M   'P 1'
#
loop_
_entity.id
_entity.type
_entity.pdbx_description
1 polymer ?
#
loop_
_entity_poly.entity_id
_entity_poly.type
_entity_poly.pdbx_seq_one_letter_code
_entity_poly.pdbx_strand_id
1 'polypeptide(L)'
;MASYLGVSRFDVIVVGLGGMGSAAAAQAAARGKRVLGLEQFQPAHDQGSSHGRSRVIRLAYFEHPAYVPLLRRSYELWRQLERETGKHLLQMTGGLMIGRPDSDVVSGSLRSARQQDRKSVV
;
A
#
# COMPACT_ATOMS: atom_id res chain seq x y z
N MET A 1 37.07 31.45 8.38
CA MET A 1 35.94 31.13 9.30
C MET A 1 35.02 30.15 8.59
N ALA A 2 35.10 28.86 8.95
CA ALA A 2 34.27 27.85 8.38
C ALA A 2 32.87 27.97 9.01
N SER A 3 31.87 28.36 8.19
CA SER A 3 30.46 28.29 8.61
C SER A 3 30.12 26.82 8.88
N TYR A 4 29.81 26.51 10.11
CA TYR A 4 29.25 25.22 10.49
C TYR A 4 27.98 25.00 9.68
N LEU A 5 28.04 24.08 8.74
CA LEU A 5 26.87 23.54 8.07
C LEU A 5 25.94 23.01 9.18
N GLY A 6 24.81 23.68 9.38
CA GLY A 6 23.83 23.28 10.37
C GLY A 6 23.47 21.82 10.14
N VAL A 7 23.75 20.97 11.11
CA VAL A 7 23.40 19.56 11.05
C VAL A 7 21.88 19.48 10.96
N SER A 8 21.38 19.14 9.78
CA SER A 8 19.94 18.89 9.59
C SER A 8 19.57 17.67 10.42
N ARG A 9 18.69 17.86 11.40
CA ARG A 9 18.16 16.75 12.23
C ARG A 9 16.89 16.26 11.58
N PHE A 10 16.78 14.96 11.38
CA PHE A 10 15.59 14.28 10.90
C PHE A 10 15.04 13.39 12.02
N ASP A 11 13.69 13.30 12.07
CA ASP A 11 13.00 12.43 13.02
C ASP A 11 12.89 11.01 12.47
N VAL A 12 12.86 10.89 11.13
CA VAL A 12 12.76 9.63 10.40
C VAL A 12 13.66 9.68 9.16
N ILE A 13 14.37 8.60 8.90
CA ILE A 13 15.10 8.37 7.66
C ILE A 13 14.51 7.13 6.99
N VAL A 14 14.05 7.28 5.74
CA VAL A 14 13.49 6.19 4.94
C VAL A 14 14.48 5.85 3.83
N VAL A 15 14.96 4.63 3.81
CA VAL A 15 15.89 4.12 2.80
C VAL A 15 15.11 3.30 1.77
N GLY A 16 15.11 3.76 0.53
CA GLY A 16 14.31 3.25 -0.57
C GLY A 16 12.92 3.90 -0.63
N LEU A 17 12.63 4.62 -1.72
CA LEU A 17 11.35 5.33 -1.93
C LEU A 17 10.46 4.61 -2.96
N GLY A 18 10.51 3.30 -3.03
CA GLY A 18 9.53 2.50 -3.75
C GLY A 18 8.12 2.62 -3.14
N GLY A 19 7.17 1.79 -3.54
CA GLY A 19 5.78 1.87 -3.10
C GLY A 19 5.58 1.88 -1.58
N MET A 20 6.37 1.12 -0.83
CA MET A 20 6.28 1.06 0.64
C MET A 20 6.98 2.25 1.30
N GLY A 21 8.21 2.56 0.88
CA GLY A 21 9.01 3.63 1.49
C GLY A 21 8.43 5.02 1.23
N SER A 22 7.95 5.28 0.02
CA SER A 22 7.30 6.55 -0.30
C SER A 22 6.02 6.76 0.53
N ALA A 23 5.21 5.71 0.71
CA ALA A 23 4.03 5.77 1.57
C ALA A 23 4.39 6.01 3.05
N ALA A 24 5.43 5.32 3.56
CA ALA A 24 5.91 5.52 4.93
C ALA A 24 6.44 6.95 5.14
N ALA A 25 7.23 7.47 4.20
CA ALA A 25 7.76 8.82 4.24
C ALA A 25 6.61 9.86 4.24
N ALA A 26 5.65 9.72 3.32
CA ALA A 26 4.50 10.61 3.23
C ALA A 26 3.66 10.60 4.51
N GLN A 27 3.39 9.42 5.07
CA GLN A 27 2.62 9.28 6.29
C GLN A 27 3.36 9.83 7.53
N ALA A 28 4.66 9.72 7.60
CA ALA A 28 5.45 10.32 8.67
C ALA A 28 5.46 11.85 8.55
N ALA A 29 5.66 12.38 7.34
CA ALA A 29 5.62 13.82 7.08
C ALA A 29 4.24 14.42 7.39
N ALA A 30 3.16 13.76 7.01
CA ALA A 30 1.79 14.17 7.33
C ALA A 30 1.51 14.25 8.84
N ARG A 31 2.30 13.56 9.65
CA ARG A 31 2.27 13.61 11.12
C ARG A 31 3.24 14.66 11.71
N GLY A 32 3.74 15.57 10.88
CA GLY A 32 4.64 16.65 11.30
C GLY A 32 6.07 16.21 11.58
N LYS A 33 6.49 15.00 11.16
CA LYS A 33 7.86 14.54 11.31
C LYS A 33 8.75 15.12 10.20
N ARG A 34 9.99 15.45 10.56
CA ARG A 34 11.01 15.80 9.57
C ARG A 34 11.57 14.51 8.99
N VAL A 35 11.28 14.26 7.73
CA VAL A 35 11.61 13.01 7.06
C VAL A 35 12.70 13.23 6.03
N LEU A 36 13.72 12.39 6.04
CA LEU A 36 14.69 12.26 4.96
C LEU A 36 14.41 10.95 4.20
N GLY A 37 14.13 11.07 2.92
CA GLY A 37 14.07 9.94 2.01
C GLY A 37 15.37 9.78 1.24
N LEU A 38 15.90 8.56 1.21
CA LEU A 38 17.08 8.21 0.42
C LEU A 38 16.69 7.22 -0.65
N GLU A 39 16.96 7.56 -1.90
CA GLU A 39 16.69 6.71 -3.06
C GLU A 39 17.92 6.73 -3.98
N GLN A 40 18.31 5.57 -4.49
CA GLN A 40 19.48 5.45 -5.37
C GLN A 40 19.14 5.72 -6.85
N PHE A 41 17.86 5.71 -7.20
CA PHE A 41 17.37 5.92 -8.55
C PHE A 41 16.50 7.16 -8.67
N GLN A 42 16.05 7.47 -9.86
CA GLN A 42 15.08 8.54 -10.09
C GLN A 42 13.73 8.20 -9.42
N PRO A 43 12.95 9.18 -8.95
CA PRO A 43 11.61 8.94 -8.48
C PRO A 43 10.75 8.20 -9.52
N ALA A 44 9.97 7.23 -9.06
CA ALA A 44 9.12 6.37 -9.90
C ALA A 44 9.91 5.48 -10.90
N HIS A 45 11.13 5.10 -10.56
CA HIS A 45 11.95 4.17 -11.34
C HIS A 45 11.31 2.77 -11.46
N ASP A 46 11.81 1.97 -12.40
CA ASP A 46 11.35 0.60 -12.67
C ASP A 46 12.26 -0.49 -12.07
N GLN A 47 13.20 -0.12 -11.20
CA GLN A 47 14.21 -1.03 -10.63
C GLN A 47 13.71 -1.80 -9.39
N GLY A 48 12.49 -1.57 -8.94
CA GLY A 48 11.90 -2.24 -7.78
C GLY A 48 10.69 -3.10 -8.13
N SER A 49 10.12 -3.77 -7.13
CA SER A 49 8.92 -4.60 -7.30
C SER A 49 7.62 -3.80 -7.45
N SER A 50 7.65 -2.50 -7.19
CA SER A 50 6.46 -1.63 -7.25
C SER A 50 6.17 -1.08 -8.65
N HIS A 51 7.10 -1.25 -9.61
CA HIS A 51 6.91 -0.77 -10.98
C HIS A 51 5.86 -1.59 -11.75
N GLY A 52 5.42 -1.08 -12.88
CA GLY A 52 4.49 -1.72 -13.79
C GLY A 52 3.21 -0.89 -13.99
N ARG A 53 2.35 -1.35 -14.92
CA ARG A 53 1.17 -0.60 -15.35
C ARG A 53 0.03 -0.63 -14.35
N SER A 54 -0.08 -1.71 -13.58
CA SER A 54 -1.19 -1.88 -12.62
C SER A 54 -0.79 -2.76 -11.44
N ARG A 55 -1.59 -2.68 -10.40
CA ARG A 55 -1.57 -3.54 -9.21
C ARG A 55 -2.99 -3.89 -8.84
N VAL A 56 -3.16 -4.97 -8.09
CA VAL A 56 -4.47 -5.45 -7.64
C VAL A 56 -4.53 -5.39 -6.13
N ILE A 57 -5.64 -4.85 -5.63
CA ILE A 57 -6.06 -4.98 -4.23
C ILE A 57 -7.29 -5.88 -4.20
N ARG A 58 -7.33 -6.84 -3.29
CA ARG A 58 -8.47 -7.75 -3.12
C ARG A 58 -8.83 -7.89 -1.65
N LEU A 59 -10.11 -7.88 -1.31
CA LEU A 59 -10.59 -8.07 0.07
C LEU A 59 -10.61 -9.54 0.49
N ALA A 60 -11.00 -10.43 -0.42
CA ALA A 60 -10.98 -11.87 -0.18
C ALA A 60 -9.55 -12.40 -0.19
N TYR A 61 -8.79 -12.09 0.87
CA TYR A 61 -7.39 -12.44 0.99
C TYR A 61 -7.27 -13.88 1.50
N PHE A 62 -6.82 -14.80 0.64
CA PHE A 62 -6.81 -16.23 0.95
C PHE A 62 -5.72 -16.63 1.95
N GLU A 63 -4.65 -15.86 2.02
CA GLU A 63 -3.50 -16.15 2.87
C GLU A 63 -3.85 -16.09 4.36
N HIS A 64 -4.53 -15.04 4.79
CA HIS A 64 -4.99 -14.95 6.18
C HIS A 64 -6.03 -13.82 6.38
N PRO A 65 -7.11 -14.05 7.15
CA PRO A 65 -8.16 -13.05 7.41
C PRO A 65 -7.68 -11.78 8.10
N ALA A 66 -6.57 -11.82 8.85
CA ALA A 66 -6.01 -10.66 9.54
C ALA A 66 -5.53 -9.54 8.57
N TYR A 67 -5.35 -9.86 7.30
CA TYR A 67 -5.02 -8.84 6.28
C TYR A 67 -6.24 -7.97 5.90
N VAL A 68 -7.46 -8.46 6.09
CA VAL A 68 -8.66 -7.75 5.62
C VAL A 68 -8.83 -6.35 6.24
N PRO A 69 -8.61 -6.13 7.55
CA PRO A 69 -8.66 -4.78 8.12
C PRO A 69 -7.63 -3.81 7.48
N LEU A 70 -6.42 -4.30 7.19
CA LEU A 70 -5.38 -3.53 6.50
C LEU A 70 -5.80 -3.17 5.07
N LEU A 71 -6.41 -4.11 4.37
CA LEU A 71 -6.93 -3.89 3.02
C LEU A 71 -8.05 -2.86 3.01
N ARG A 72 -9.00 -2.93 3.94
CA ARG A 72 -10.06 -1.91 4.09
C ARG A 72 -9.46 -0.53 4.30
N ARG A 73 -8.47 -0.42 5.19
CA ARG A 73 -7.75 0.85 5.40
C ARG A 73 -7.02 1.31 4.14
N SER A 74 -6.46 0.38 3.38
CA SER A 74 -5.81 0.68 2.09
C SER A 74 -6.79 1.28 1.08
N TYR A 75 -8.01 0.76 0.95
CA TYR A 75 -9.05 1.35 0.09
C TYR A 75 -9.39 2.79 0.50
N GLU A 76 -9.54 3.06 1.80
CA GLU A 76 -9.79 4.41 2.30
C GLU A 76 -8.65 5.37 1.92
N LEU A 77 -7.40 4.95 2.10
CA LEU A 77 -6.22 5.74 1.78
C LEU A 77 -6.09 6.00 0.28
N TRP A 78 -6.40 5.02 -0.58
CA TRP A 78 -6.44 5.21 -2.02
C TRP A 78 -7.50 6.24 -2.43
N ARG A 79 -8.71 6.16 -1.87
CA ARG A 79 -9.77 7.15 -2.12
C ARG A 79 -9.40 8.54 -1.61
N GLN A 80 -8.70 8.62 -0.48
CA GLN A 80 -8.17 9.89 0.00
C GLN A 80 -7.15 10.47 -0.98
N LEU A 81 -6.20 9.66 -1.43
CA LEU A 81 -5.17 10.08 -2.40
C LEU A 81 -5.78 10.54 -3.72
N GLU A 82 -6.82 9.88 -4.21
CA GLU A 82 -7.58 10.32 -5.38
C GLU A 82 -8.17 11.74 -5.19
N ARG A 83 -8.78 12.00 -4.03
CA ARG A 83 -9.31 13.33 -3.73
C ARG A 83 -8.22 14.39 -3.63
N GLU A 84 -7.12 14.09 -3.01
CA GLU A 84 -5.99 15.01 -2.81
C GLU A 84 -5.27 15.34 -4.13
N THR A 85 -5.17 14.38 -5.03
CA THR A 85 -4.43 14.54 -6.30
C THR A 85 -5.30 14.90 -7.50
N GLY A 86 -6.62 14.74 -7.39
CA GLY A 86 -7.55 14.87 -8.51
C GLY A 86 -7.38 13.78 -9.58
N LYS A 87 -6.63 12.72 -9.31
CA LYS A 87 -6.36 11.63 -10.24
C LYS A 87 -7.20 10.40 -9.92
N HIS A 88 -7.63 9.70 -10.96
CA HIS A 88 -8.26 8.37 -10.80
C HIS A 88 -7.17 7.31 -10.68
N LEU A 89 -7.00 6.73 -9.49
CA LEU A 89 -5.92 5.81 -9.17
C LEU A 89 -6.42 4.39 -8.88
N LEU A 90 -7.66 4.25 -8.39
CA LEU A 90 -8.24 2.98 -7.99
C LEU A 90 -9.51 2.67 -8.76
N GLN A 91 -9.42 1.76 -9.72
CA GLN A 91 -10.58 1.22 -10.46
C GLN A 91 -11.15 0.02 -9.73
N MET A 92 -12.44 0.09 -9.36
CA MET A 92 -13.17 -1.03 -8.77
C MET A 92 -13.72 -1.92 -9.91
N THR A 93 -13.08 -3.06 -10.10
CA THR A 93 -13.42 -4.00 -11.19
C THR A 93 -14.15 -5.24 -10.69
N GLY A 94 -14.18 -5.46 -9.38
CA GLY A 94 -14.47 -6.76 -8.82
C GLY A 94 -13.32 -7.74 -9.07
N GLY A 95 -13.44 -8.94 -8.52
CA GLY A 95 -12.43 -9.99 -8.69
C GLY A 95 -13.07 -11.36 -8.55
N LEU A 96 -12.62 -12.30 -9.37
CA LEU A 96 -13.06 -13.69 -9.32
C LEU A 96 -11.88 -14.57 -8.90
N MET A 97 -12.06 -15.34 -7.82
CA MET A 97 -11.09 -16.32 -7.33
C MET A 97 -11.52 -17.69 -7.82
N ILE A 98 -10.74 -18.26 -8.74
CA ILE A 98 -11.02 -19.56 -9.35
C ILE A 98 -9.96 -20.56 -8.89
N GLY A 99 -10.41 -21.73 -8.47
CA GLY A 99 -9.52 -22.84 -8.07
C GLY A 99 -10.32 -24.10 -7.81
N ARG A 100 -9.60 -25.18 -7.54
CA ARG A 100 -10.25 -26.43 -7.09
C ARG A 100 -10.93 -26.18 -5.73
N PRO A 101 -12.05 -26.87 -5.43
CA PRO A 101 -12.78 -26.68 -4.16
C PRO A 101 -11.92 -26.87 -2.90
N ASP A 102 -10.91 -27.73 -2.99
CA ASP A 102 -9.98 -28.10 -1.92
C ASP A 102 -8.71 -27.20 -1.89
N SER A 103 -8.61 -26.22 -2.79
CA SER A 103 -7.43 -25.34 -2.86
C SER A 103 -7.44 -24.29 -1.75
N ASP A 104 -6.23 -23.90 -1.31
CA ASP A 104 -6.04 -22.81 -0.33
C ASP A 104 -6.63 -21.48 -0.82
N VAL A 105 -6.60 -21.24 -2.13
CA VAL A 105 -7.17 -20.03 -2.72
C VAL A 105 -8.65 -19.93 -2.48
N VAL A 106 -9.41 -21.00 -2.72
CA VAL A 106 -10.87 -21.03 -2.52
C VAL A 106 -11.22 -21.07 -1.04
N SER A 107 -10.66 -22.03 -0.30
CA SER A 107 -10.96 -22.22 1.13
C SER A 107 -10.54 -21.01 1.97
N GLY A 108 -9.38 -20.43 1.71
CA GLY A 108 -8.87 -19.25 2.40
C GLY A 108 -9.66 -17.99 2.07
N SER A 109 -10.04 -17.78 0.80
CA SER A 109 -10.89 -16.65 0.39
C SER A 109 -12.26 -16.71 1.07
N LEU A 110 -12.89 -17.89 1.08
CA LEU A 110 -14.17 -18.10 1.77
C LEU A 110 -14.06 -17.86 3.28
N ARG A 111 -12.99 -18.32 3.92
CA ARG A 111 -12.72 -18.08 5.34
C ARG A 111 -12.59 -16.57 5.62
N SER A 112 -11.80 -15.87 4.85
CA SER A 112 -11.62 -14.42 4.98
C SER A 112 -12.92 -13.65 4.78
N ALA A 113 -13.71 -14.00 3.77
CA ALA A 113 -15.01 -13.40 3.51
C ALA A 113 -15.99 -13.63 4.66
N ARG A 114 -16.11 -14.86 5.17
CA ARG A 114 -17.02 -15.21 6.27
C ARG A 114 -16.67 -14.52 7.59
N GLN A 115 -15.38 -14.37 7.88
CA GLN A 115 -14.92 -13.76 9.15
C GLN A 115 -14.99 -12.24 9.12
N GLN A 116 -14.73 -11.62 7.99
CA GLN A 116 -14.51 -10.18 7.90
C GLN A 116 -15.60 -9.43 7.13
N ASP A 117 -16.26 -10.08 6.19
CA ASP A 117 -17.35 -9.49 5.42
C ASP A 117 -18.27 -10.56 4.84
N ARG A 118 -19.44 -10.71 5.45
CA ARG A 118 -20.46 -11.68 4.99
C ARG A 118 -21.05 -11.33 3.61
N LYS A 119 -20.82 -10.12 3.10
CA LYS A 119 -21.35 -9.65 1.80
C LYS A 119 -20.46 -9.97 0.61
N SER A 120 -19.21 -10.40 0.86
CA SER A 120 -18.25 -10.71 -0.20
C SER A 120 -18.34 -12.13 -0.75
N VAL A 121 -19.32 -12.91 -0.30
CA VAL A 121 -19.57 -14.26 -0.80
C VAL A 121 -20.79 -14.19 -1.73
N VAL A 122 -20.51 -14.02 -3.00
CA VAL A 122 -21.47 -14.25 -4.08
C VAL A 122 -20.88 -15.27 -5.02
#